data_b6f65cede7b670b9038ce45b98a3470c
#
_entry.id   b6f65cede7b670b9038ce45b98a3470c
#
_cell.length_a   1.000
_cell.length_b   1.000
_cell.length_c   1.000
_cell.angle_alpha   90.00
_cell.angle_beta   90.00
_cell.angle_gamma   90.00
#
_symmetry.space_group_name_H-M   'P 1'
#
loop_
_entity.id
_entity.type
_entity.pdbx_description
1 polymer ?
#
loop_
_entity_poly.entity_id
_entity_poly.type
_entity_poly.pdbx_seq_one_letter_code
_entity_poly.pdbx_strand_id
1 'polypeptide(L)'
;MTCAVDMTDIEYMNIALNEARKAYEEDEVPIGAIIVCKGRIIARTHNLTEALNDVTAHAEMQAITAAATAIGGKYLNDCTLYVTVEPCPMCAGAIAWSQLGRLVYGSGDEKRGYRKYAPNVLHPKTEVVQGVCAEESTELMKKFFSSKR
;
A
#
# COMPACT_ATOMS: atom_id res chain seq x y z
N MET A 1 26.79 -12.86 2.75
CA MET A 1 26.27 -12.20 2.94
C MET A 1 26.23 -11.07 2.75
N THR A 2 25.80 -10.80 2.50
CA THR A 2 25.70 -9.78 2.32
C THR A 2 25.88 -8.89 3.02
N CYS A 3 26.33 -8.38 3.15
CA CYS A 3 26.26 -7.51 3.67
C CYS A 3 25.64 -6.38 3.39
N ALA A 4 25.48 -6.26 2.39
CA ALA A 4 24.53 -5.24 2.18
C ALA A 4 23.36 -5.49 3.09
N VAL A 5 22.90 -4.49 3.75
CA VAL A 5 21.79 -4.63 4.66
C VAL A 5 20.52 -4.65 3.83
N ASP A 6 19.97 -5.85 3.61
CA ASP A 6 18.67 -5.97 2.98
C ASP A 6 17.61 -5.59 4.00
N MET A 7 16.74 -4.66 3.66
CA MET A 7 15.64 -4.27 4.52
C MET A 7 14.60 -5.38 4.55
N THR A 8 14.06 -5.63 5.74
CA THR A 8 13.02 -6.63 5.93
C THR A 8 11.65 -6.04 5.56
N ASP A 9 10.65 -6.91 5.42
CA ASP A 9 9.28 -6.46 5.22
C ASP A 9 8.80 -5.55 6.36
N ILE A 10 9.23 -5.83 7.59
CA ILE A 10 8.86 -4.99 8.73
C ILE A 10 9.44 -3.59 8.58
N GLU A 11 10.70 -3.50 8.18
CA GLU A 11 11.36 -2.20 8.00
C GLU A 11 10.69 -1.39 6.88
N TYR A 12 10.38 -2.02 5.74
CA TYR A 12 9.67 -1.34 4.66
C TYR A 12 8.26 -0.95 5.09
N MET A 13 7.56 -1.84 5.82
CA MET A 13 6.21 -1.51 6.29
C MET A 13 6.23 -0.34 7.27
N ASN A 14 7.28 -0.19 8.09
CA ASN A 14 7.41 0.97 8.96
C ASN A 14 7.54 2.27 8.17
N ILE A 15 8.18 2.23 7.00
CA ILE A 15 8.23 3.41 6.12
C ILE A 15 6.83 3.73 5.58
N ALA A 16 6.07 2.70 5.18
CA ALA A 16 4.68 2.89 4.76
C ALA A 16 3.82 3.44 5.89
N LEU A 17 4.04 2.98 7.13
CA LEU A 17 3.33 3.51 8.30
C LEU A 17 3.66 4.98 8.55
N ASN A 18 4.89 5.41 8.29
CA ASN A 18 5.22 6.83 8.38
C ASN A 18 4.42 7.66 7.39
N GLU A 19 4.20 7.13 6.19
CA GLU A 19 3.31 7.79 5.23
C GLU A 19 1.87 7.82 5.73
N ALA A 20 1.40 6.73 6.34
CA ALA A 20 0.06 6.71 6.94
C ALA A 20 -0.08 7.75 8.04
N ARG A 21 0.96 7.98 8.84
CA ARG A 21 0.94 9.01 9.89
C ARG A 21 0.87 10.41 9.30
N LYS A 22 1.53 10.65 8.15
CA LYS A 22 1.39 11.92 7.44
C LYS A 22 -0.05 12.14 7.00
N ALA A 23 -0.70 11.12 6.46
CA ALA A 23 -2.12 11.21 6.11
C ALA A 23 -2.96 11.55 7.33
N TYR A 24 -2.71 10.89 8.46
CA TYR A 24 -3.40 11.16 9.71
C TYR A 24 -3.31 12.64 10.09
N GLU A 25 -2.10 13.20 10.04
CA GLU A 25 -1.86 14.61 10.38
C GLU A 25 -2.56 15.56 9.42
N GLU A 26 -2.77 15.14 8.17
CA GLU A 26 -3.44 15.93 7.14
C GLU A 26 -4.95 15.69 7.12
N ASP A 27 -5.48 14.98 8.10
CA ASP A 27 -6.90 14.66 8.21
C ASP A 27 -7.40 13.79 7.06
N GLU A 28 -6.53 12.96 6.54
CA GLU A 28 -6.83 11.93 5.55
C GLU A 28 -6.89 10.57 6.22
N VAL A 29 -7.65 9.64 5.64
CA VAL A 29 -7.65 8.27 6.15
C VAL A 29 -6.21 7.75 6.18
N PRO A 30 -5.71 7.26 7.33
CA PRO A 30 -4.27 6.99 7.50
C PRO A 30 -3.83 5.68 6.86
N ILE A 31 -3.71 5.72 5.57
CA ILE A 31 -3.18 4.62 4.77
C ILE A 31 -1.96 5.13 4.02
N GLY A 32 -0.85 4.41 4.15
CA GLY A 32 0.39 4.73 3.47
C GLY A 32 0.86 3.56 2.64
N ALA A 33 1.63 3.87 1.61
CA ALA A 33 2.14 2.86 0.69
C ALA A 33 3.53 3.24 0.20
N ILE A 34 4.36 2.23 -0.03
CA ILE A 34 5.61 2.39 -0.76
C ILE A 34 5.73 1.29 -1.79
N ILE A 35 6.45 1.57 -2.86
CA ILE A 35 6.82 0.53 -3.82
C ILE A 35 8.35 0.43 -3.87
N VAL A 36 8.84 -0.78 -3.75
CA VAL A 36 10.27 -1.11 -3.77
C VAL A 36 10.56 -1.93 -5.01
N CYS A 37 11.57 -1.53 -5.76
CA CYS A 37 12.00 -2.27 -6.94
C CYS A 37 13.51 -2.49 -6.85
N LYS A 38 13.91 -3.75 -6.82
CA LYS A 38 15.34 -4.14 -6.75
C LYS A 38 16.08 -3.44 -5.60
N GLY A 39 15.44 -3.47 -4.42
CA GLY A 39 16.01 -2.90 -3.21
C GLY A 39 15.94 -1.39 -3.08
N ARG A 40 15.28 -0.71 -4.02
CA ARG A 40 15.16 0.75 -4.01
C ARG A 40 13.70 1.15 -3.86
N ILE A 41 13.44 2.13 -2.98
CA ILE A 41 12.11 2.71 -2.83
C ILE A 41 11.89 3.67 -3.99
N ILE A 42 10.92 3.38 -4.84
CA ILE A 42 10.63 4.19 -6.02
C ILE A 42 9.32 4.96 -5.94
N ALA A 43 8.52 4.72 -4.89
CA ALA A 43 7.31 5.48 -4.63
C ALA A 43 7.03 5.48 -3.13
N ARG A 44 6.58 6.63 -2.61
CA ARG A 44 6.15 6.81 -1.22
C ARG A 44 4.92 7.70 -1.25
N THR A 45 3.79 7.17 -0.82
CA THR A 45 2.50 7.86 -0.97
C THR A 45 1.62 7.63 0.23
N HIS A 46 0.61 8.46 0.38
CA HIS A 46 -0.45 8.24 1.35
C HIS A 46 -1.77 8.76 0.78
N ASN A 47 -2.86 8.41 1.42
CA ASN A 47 -4.19 8.79 0.94
C ASN A 47 -4.33 10.31 0.84
N LEU A 48 -4.86 10.79 -0.28
CA LEU A 48 -5.07 12.21 -0.56
C LEU A 48 -6.48 12.47 -1.09
N THR A 49 -7.46 11.62 -0.77
CA THR A 49 -8.81 11.76 -1.32
C THR A 49 -9.45 13.10 -0.97
N GLU A 50 -9.19 13.62 0.24
CA GLU A 50 -9.73 14.91 0.67
C GLU A 50 -8.97 16.07 0.03
N ALA A 51 -7.64 16.03 0.11
CA ALA A 51 -6.80 17.11 -0.41
C ALA A 51 -6.99 17.32 -1.90
N LEU A 52 -7.13 16.23 -2.67
CA LEU A 52 -7.29 16.30 -4.12
C LEU A 52 -8.75 16.29 -4.57
N ASN A 53 -9.68 16.14 -3.62
CA ASN A 53 -11.10 16.01 -3.93
C ASN A 53 -11.33 14.92 -4.99
N ASP A 54 -10.74 13.75 -4.76
CA ASP A 54 -10.66 12.68 -5.74
C ASP A 54 -10.82 11.33 -5.02
N VAL A 55 -11.93 10.65 -5.26
CA VAL A 55 -12.23 9.36 -4.62
C VAL A 55 -11.24 8.26 -5.00
N THR A 56 -10.49 8.44 -6.09
CA THR A 56 -9.50 7.45 -6.52
C THR A 56 -8.11 7.72 -5.97
N ALA A 57 -7.88 8.81 -5.25
CA ALA A 57 -6.56 9.20 -4.77
C ALA A 57 -6.13 8.41 -3.55
N HIS A 58 -6.30 7.10 -3.60
CA HIS A 58 -5.78 6.16 -2.60
C HIS A 58 -4.27 6.07 -2.69
N ALA A 59 -3.62 5.71 -1.58
CA ALA A 59 -2.17 5.59 -1.53
C ALA A 59 -1.66 4.64 -2.63
N GLU A 60 -2.34 3.51 -2.80
CA GLU A 60 -1.93 2.49 -3.77
C GLU A 60 -2.00 2.98 -5.21
N MET A 61 -3.06 3.72 -5.55
CA MET A 61 -3.23 4.26 -6.90
C MET A 61 -2.09 5.23 -7.24
N GLN A 62 -1.76 6.10 -6.30
CA GLN A 62 -0.66 7.05 -6.47
C GLN A 62 0.68 6.33 -6.57
N ALA A 63 0.88 5.30 -5.75
CA ALA A 63 2.14 4.55 -5.74
C ALA A 63 2.36 3.85 -7.07
N ILE A 64 1.33 3.23 -7.63
CA ILE A 64 1.42 2.54 -8.92
C ILE A 64 1.80 3.53 -10.02
N THR A 65 1.15 4.69 -10.06
CA THR A 65 1.46 5.72 -11.05
C THR A 65 2.89 6.22 -10.91
N ALA A 66 3.31 6.52 -9.69
CA ALA A 66 4.66 7.01 -9.43
C ALA A 66 5.72 5.98 -9.79
N ALA A 67 5.48 4.71 -9.44
CA ALA A 67 6.43 3.65 -9.74
C ALA A 67 6.56 3.42 -11.23
N ALA A 68 5.45 3.43 -11.96
CA ALA A 68 5.47 3.26 -13.42
C ALA A 68 6.28 4.38 -14.08
N THR A 69 6.10 5.60 -13.61
CA THR A 69 6.88 6.75 -14.11
C THR A 69 8.38 6.55 -13.80
N ALA A 70 8.69 6.10 -12.58
CA ALA A 70 10.09 5.93 -12.17
C ALA A 70 10.83 4.88 -12.99
N ILE A 71 10.17 3.76 -13.33
CA ILE A 71 10.83 2.70 -14.10
C ILE A 71 10.65 2.86 -15.61
N GLY A 72 9.80 3.79 -16.04
CA GLY A 72 9.56 4.03 -17.45
C GLY A 72 8.72 2.95 -18.12
N GLY A 73 7.85 2.29 -17.37
CA GLY A 73 7.01 1.21 -17.91
C GLY A 73 5.85 0.89 -16.97
N LYS A 74 4.77 0.36 -17.51
CA LYS A 74 3.53 0.15 -16.77
C LYS A 74 3.46 -1.15 -15.98
N TYR A 75 4.37 -2.09 -16.24
CA TYR A 75 4.34 -3.38 -15.56
C TYR A 75 5.36 -3.41 -14.41
N LEU A 76 4.87 -3.75 -13.24
CA LEU A 76 5.63 -3.71 -11.99
C LEU A 76 6.01 -5.12 -11.52
N ASN A 77 6.42 -5.97 -12.47
CA ASN A 77 6.71 -7.38 -12.21
C ASN A 77 7.83 -7.59 -11.18
N ASP A 78 8.80 -6.69 -11.15
CA ASP A 78 9.96 -6.78 -10.25
C ASP A 78 9.81 -5.95 -9.00
N CYS A 79 8.60 -5.48 -8.73
CA CYS A 79 8.34 -4.55 -7.62
C CYS A 79 7.51 -5.21 -6.53
N THR A 80 7.68 -4.68 -5.31
CA THR A 80 6.85 -5.03 -4.15
C THR A 80 6.14 -3.78 -3.67
N LEU A 81 4.83 -3.89 -3.48
CA LEU A 81 4.03 -2.83 -2.85
C LEU A 81 3.83 -3.18 -1.38
N TYR A 82 4.18 -2.25 -0.51
CA TYR A 82 3.88 -2.32 0.92
C TYR A 82 2.78 -1.29 1.19
N VAL A 83 1.66 -1.75 1.70
CA VAL A 83 0.54 -0.87 2.05
C VAL A 83 0.03 -1.22 3.44
N THR A 84 -0.30 -0.22 4.24
CA THR A 84 -0.59 -0.44 5.66
C THR A 84 -1.91 -1.15 5.93
N VAL A 85 -2.86 -1.08 4.98
CA VAL A 85 -4.16 -1.72 5.10
C VAL A 85 -4.46 -2.49 3.81
N GLU A 86 -5.17 -3.59 3.91
CA GLU A 86 -5.58 -4.39 2.75
C GLU A 86 -6.20 -3.50 1.66
N PRO A 87 -5.76 -3.63 0.41
CA PRO A 87 -6.31 -2.81 -0.69
C PRO A 87 -7.80 -3.05 -0.91
N CYS A 88 -8.53 -1.99 -1.27
CA CYS A 88 -9.91 -2.11 -1.71
C CYS A 88 -9.97 -2.74 -3.11
N PRO A 89 -11.16 -3.13 -3.59
CA PRO A 89 -11.27 -3.72 -4.94
C PRO A 89 -10.74 -2.85 -6.08
N MET A 90 -10.91 -1.53 -5.98
CA MET A 90 -10.39 -0.61 -7.00
C MET A 90 -8.86 -0.70 -7.07
N CYS A 91 -8.20 -0.61 -5.92
CA CYS A 91 -6.74 -0.67 -5.88
C CYS A 91 -6.24 -2.06 -6.25
N ALA A 92 -6.93 -3.10 -5.81
CA ALA A 92 -6.56 -4.47 -6.16
C ALA A 92 -6.66 -4.70 -7.67
N GLY A 93 -7.67 -4.11 -8.32
CA GLY A 93 -7.77 -4.14 -9.78
C GLY A 93 -6.59 -3.47 -10.45
N ALA A 94 -6.19 -2.30 -9.95
CA ALA A 94 -5.02 -1.61 -10.49
C ALA A 94 -3.73 -2.42 -10.27
N ILE A 95 -3.61 -3.03 -9.10
CA ILE A 95 -2.47 -3.91 -8.79
C ILE A 95 -2.42 -5.07 -9.79
N ALA A 96 -3.57 -5.66 -10.09
CA ALA A 96 -3.66 -6.75 -11.07
C ALA A 96 -3.21 -6.30 -12.46
N TRP A 97 -3.71 -5.16 -12.91
CA TRP A 97 -3.34 -4.62 -14.22
C TRP A 97 -1.85 -4.29 -14.31
N SER A 98 -1.23 -3.90 -13.19
CA SER A 98 0.21 -3.60 -13.16
C SER A 98 1.06 -4.86 -13.15
N GLN A 99 0.48 -6.04 -12.98
CA GLN A 99 1.19 -7.31 -12.84
C GLN A 99 2.24 -7.27 -11.73
N LEU A 100 1.90 -6.60 -10.62
CA LEU A 100 2.80 -6.44 -9.49
C LEU A 100 3.40 -7.79 -9.05
N GLY A 101 4.69 -7.82 -8.76
CA GLY A 101 5.36 -9.05 -8.36
C GLY A 101 5.00 -9.51 -6.97
N ARG A 102 4.85 -8.57 -6.02
CA ARG A 102 4.59 -8.93 -4.63
C ARG A 102 3.79 -7.84 -3.94
N LEU A 103 2.76 -8.26 -3.19
CA LEU A 103 1.93 -7.36 -2.38
C LEU A 103 2.07 -7.74 -0.92
N VAL A 104 2.47 -6.77 -0.08
CA VAL A 104 2.58 -6.95 1.37
C VAL A 104 1.66 -5.93 2.03
N TYR A 105 0.72 -6.38 2.86
CA TYR A 105 -0.14 -5.43 3.56
C TYR A 105 -0.21 -5.71 5.05
N GLY A 106 -0.59 -4.69 5.80
CA GLY A 106 -0.70 -4.77 7.25
C GLY A 106 -2.04 -5.35 7.68
N SER A 107 -2.94 -4.50 8.18
CA SER A 107 -4.23 -4.98 8.67
C SER A 107 -5.17 -5.35 7.53
N GLY A 108 -5.95 -6.42 7.72
CA GLY A 108 -7.04 -6.76 6.82
C GLY A 108 -8.20 -5.79 6.98
N ASP A 109 -9.06 -5.73 5.98
CA ASP A 109 -10.25 -4.90 6.01
C ASP A 109 -11.45 -5.77 5.69
N GLU A 110 -12.17 -6.16 6.73
CA GLU A 110 -13.31 -7.06 6.59
C GLU A 110 -14.50 -6.42 5.88
N LYS A 111 -14.55 -5.10 5.84
CA LYS A 111 -15.66 -4.38 5.24
C LYS A 111 -15.42 -4.04 3.78
N ARG A 112 -14.22 -3.61 3.43
CA ARG A 112 -13.92 -3.05 2.11
C ARG A 112 -12.72 -3.68 1.40
N GLY A 113 -12.09 -4.68 2.02
CA GLY A 113 -10.93 -5.34 1.43
C GLY A 113 -11.28 -6.13 0.18
N TYR A 114 -10.31 -6.25 -0.72
CA TYR A 114 -10.54 -6.94 -1.99
C TYR A 114 -10.89 -8.43 -1.78
N ARG A 115 -10.39 -9.04 -0.70
CA ARG A 115 -10.66 -10.47 -0.46
C ARG A 115 -12.15 -10.76 -0.30
N LYS A 116 -12.90 -9.77 0.19
CA LYS A 116 -14.34 -9.91 0.38
C LYS A 116 -15.12 -9.87 -0.95
N TYR A 117 -14.75 -8.95 -1.83
CA TYR A 117 -15.54 -8.66 -3.03
C TYR A 117 -14.94 -9.23 -4.30
N ALA A 118 -13.63 -9.40 -4.36
CA ALA A 118 -12.93 -9.83 -5.56
C ALA A 118 -11.71 -10.67 -5.18
N PRO A 119 -11.94 -11.82 -4.51
CA PRO A 119 -10.82 -12.61 -3.94
C PRO A 119 -9.84 -13.13 -4.99
N ASN A 120 -10.24 -13.21 -6.24
CA ASN A 120 -9.38 -13.74 -7.31
C ASN A 120 -8.92 -12.66 -8.28
N VAL A 121 -9.01 -11.38 -7.88
CA VAL A 121 -8.71 -10.27 -8.81
C VAL A 121 -7.23 -10.11 -9.11
N LEU A 122 -6.36 -10.46 -8.17
CA LEU A 122 -4.92 -10.24 -8.35
C LEU A 122 -4.33 -11.16 -9.42
N HIS A 123 -3.27 -10.67 -10.06
CA HIS A 123 -2.56 -11.46 -11.05
C HIS A 123 -2.06 -12.77 -10.39
N PRO A 124 -2.19 -13.92 -11.08
CA PRO A 124 -1.86 -15.22 -10.47
C PRO A 124 -0.39 -15.34 -10.03
N LYS A 125 0.50 -14.54 -10.59
CA LYS A 125 1.92 -14.57 -10.21
C LYS A 125 2.26 -13.62 -9.06
N THR A 126 1.31 -12.80 -8.60
CA THR A 126 1.56 -11.88 -7.49
C THR A 126 1.63 -12.67 -6.18
N GLU A 127 2.78 -12.60 -5.52
CA GLU A 127 2.90 -13.16 -4.17
C GLU A 127 2.22 -12.21 -3.19
N VAL A 128 1.45 -12.75 -2.23
CA VAL A 128 0.74 -11.94 -1.25
C VAL A 128 1.19 -12.31 0.16
N VAL A 129 1.60 -11.31 0.93
CA VAL A 129 1.94 -11.48 2.35
C VAL A 129 1.07 -10.52 3.15
N GLN A 130 0.44 -11.01 4.20
CA GLN A 130 -0.48 -10.21 5.00
C GLN A 130 -0.05 -10.17 6.46
N GLY A 131 -0.53 -9.17 7.19
CA GLY A 131 -0.34 -9.10 8.63
C GLY A 131 0.96 -8.46 9.08
N VAL A 132 1.74 -7.89 8.20
CA VAL A 132 2.99 -7.24 8.57
C VAL A 132 2.68 -5.90 9.22
N CYS A 133 3.03 -5.75 10.51
CA CYS A 133 2.72 -4.57 11.33
C CYS A 133 1.22 -4.29 11.39
N ALA A 134 0.40 -5.35 11.40
CA ALA A 134 -1.06 -5.23 11.39
C ALA A 134 -1.59 -4.47 12.61
N GLU A 135 -0.99 -4.67 13.78
CA GLU A 135 -1.45 -4.00 15.01
C GLU A 135 -1.30 -2.50 14.92
N GLU A 136 -0.16 -2.04 14.43
CA GLU A 136 0.14 -0.61 14.30
C GLU A 136 -0.83 0.05 13.32
N SER A 137 -1.09 -0.57 12.17
CA SER A 137 -2.01 0.01 11.21
C SER A 137 -3.44 0.00 11.71
N THR A 138 -3.86 -1.07 12.40
CA THR A 138 -5.19 -1.15 13.00
C THR A 138 -5.38 -0.04 14.04
N GLU A 139 -4.40 0.17 14.92
CA GLU A 139 -4.47 1.22 15.93
C GLU A 139 -4.60 2.60 15.30
N LEU A 140 -3.83 2.87 14.28
CA LEU A 140 -3.86 4.16 13.60
C LEU A 140 -5.22 4.42 12.96
N MET A 141 -5.80 3.40 12.31
CA MET A 141 -7.12 3.49 11.71
C MET A 141 -8.20 3.73 12.77
N LYS A 142 -8.15 2.99 13.87
CA LYS A 142 -9.11 3.16 14.97
C LYS A 142 -9.04 4.57 15.56
N LYS A 143 -7.83 5.06 15.79
CA LYS A 143 -7.61 6.38 16.35
C LYS A 143 -8.20 7.46 15.43
N PHE A 144 -8.00 7.33 14.13
CA PHE A 144 -8.54 8.28 13.16
C PHE A 144 -10.06 8.31 13.20
N PHE A 145 -10.70 7.14 13.08
CA PHE A 145 -12.16 7.09 13.00
C PHE A 145 -12.83 7.44 14.33
N SER A 146 -12.22 7.12 15.48
CA SER A 146 -12.81 7.53 16.75
C SER A 146 -12.76 9.04 16.94
N SER A 147 -11.75 9.72 16.37
CA SER A 147 -11.67 11.19 16.45
C SER A 147 -12.72 11.89 15.58
N LYS A 148 -13.37 11.15 14.68
CA LYS A 148 -14.40 11.71 13.78
C LYS A 148 -15.83 11.58 14.31
N ARG A 149 -16.01 11.00 15.48
CA ARG A 149 -17.34 10.83 16.09
C ARG A 149 -17.74 12.03 16.93
#